data_be55b5b5e6eb071a107a488cd835bfa6
#
_entry.id   be55b5b5e6eb071a107a488cd835bfa6
#
_cell.length_a   1.000
_cell.length_b   1.000
_cell.length_c   1.000
_cell.angle_alpha   90.00
_cell.angle_beta   90.00
_cell.angle_gamma   90.00
#
_symmetry.space_group_name_H-M   'P 1'
#
loop_
_entity.id
_entity.type
_entity.pdbx_description
1 polymer ?
#
loop_
_entity_poly.entity_id
_entity_poly.type
_entity_poly.pdbx_seq_one_letter_code
_entity_poly.pdbx_strand_id
1 'polypeptide(L)'
;MIAYKGFRPGLICRGYQFVMGLNTTEKANCRENGFHCAEDPLDCLSYYSSLEHSEYYIVNAGGDIDEDEHDSKIACTELTVIKRLTKEELFLHGLAYMADHPRRVWSSHVAANRAMANCGYAAVSYTHLRAHETDSYL
;
A
#
# COMPACT_ATOMS: atom_id res chain seq x y z
N MET A 1 -0.79 -7.93 10.01
CA MET A 1 -0.43 -6.51 9.80
C MET A 1 -1.07 -6.01 8.52
N ILE A 2 -1.88 -4.99 8.59
CA ILE A 2 -2.48 -4.38 7.40
C ILE A 2 -1.42 -3.58 6.65
N ALA A 3 -1.36 -3.79 5.36
CA ALA A 3 -0.41 -3.14 4.46
C ALA A 3 -1.04 -2.96 3.09
N TYR A 4 -0.25 -2.47 2.15
CA TYR A 4 -0.69 -2.17 0.79
C TYR A 4 0.29 -2.76 -0.21
N LYS A 5 -0.23 -3.20 -1.35
CA LYS A 5 0.59 -3.81 -2.39
C LYS A 5 0.15 -3.38 -3.77
N GLY A 6 1.12 -3.08 -4.62
CA GLY A 6 0.92 -2.87 -6.05
C GLY A 6 1.14 -4.16 -6.83
N PHE A 7 0.39 -4.29 -7.92
CA PHE A 7 0.49 -5.40 -8.87
C PHE A 7 0.39 -4.88 -10.29
N ARG A 8 0.91 -5.66 -11.23
CA ARG A 8 0.50 -5.55 -12.63
C ARG A 8 -0.92 -6.09 -12.77
N PRO A 9 -1.65 -5.72 -13.84
CA PRO A 9 -3.01 -6.22 -14.05
C PRO A 9 -3.10 -7.74 -13.93
N GLY A 10 -4.12 -8.22 -13.22
CA GLY A 10 -4.32 -9.63 -12.97
C GLY A 10 -3.58 -10.19 -11.75
N LEU A 11 -3.23 -9.34 -10.78
CA LEU A 11 -2.55 -9.77 -9.54
C LEU A 11 -1.17 -10.40 -9.81
N ILE A 12 -0.42 -9.83 -10.75
CA ILE A 12 0.92 -10.31 -11.07
C ILE A 12 1.95 -9.35 -10.47
N CYS A 13 2.93 -9.89 -9.75
CA CYS A 13 4.04 -9.13 -9.20
C CYS A 13 5.34 -9.90 -9.40
N ARG A 14 6.28 -9.32 -10.14
CA ARG A 14 7.61 -9.90 -10.40
C ARG A 14 7.55 -11.34 -10.93
N GLY A 15 6.61 -11.58 -11.84
CA GLY A 15 6.43 -12.89 -12.45
C GLY A 15 5.67 -13.91 -11.60
N TYR A 16 5.28 -13.55 -10.38
CA TYR A 16 4.47 -14.41 -9.51
C TYR A 16 2.99 -14.08 -9.67
N GLN A 17 2.17 -15.10 -9.83
CA GLN A 17 0.71 -14.97 -9.88
C GLN A 17 0.15 -15.08 -8.46
N PHE A 18 -0.37 -13.97 -7.95
CA PHE A 18 -1.09 -13.97 -6.67
C PHE A 18 -2.55 -14.35 -6.88
N VAL A 19 -3.18 -14.79 -5.81
CA VAL A 19 -4.63 -15.06 -5.75
C VAL A 19 -5.26 -14.18 -4.67
N MET A 20 -6.55 -13.93 -4.80
CA MET A 20 -7.31 -13.32 -3.71
C MET A 20 -7.29 -14.27 -2.52
N GLY A 21 -7.19 -13.72 -1.31
CA GLY A 21 -7.01 -14.53 -0.11
C GLY A 21 -5.54 -14.83 0.17
N LEU A 22 -5.28 -15.95 0.82
CA LEU A 22 -3.96 -16.30 1.35
C LEU A 22 -2.99 -16.78 0.27
N ASN A 23 -1.78 -16.19 0.27
CA ASN A 23 -0.61 -16.63 -0.49
C ASN A 23 0.52 -16.93 0.49
N THR A 24 1.29 -17.98 0.25
CA THR A 24 2.38 -18.40 1.15
C THR A 24 3.68 -18.63 0.41
N THR A 25 4.81 -18.41 1.11
CA THR A 25 6.15 -18.70 0.63
C THR A 25 7.05 -19.10 1.81
N GLU A 26 8.21 -19.66 1.53
CA GLU A 26 9.06 -20.26 2.58
C GLU A 26 9.91 -19.25 3.34
N LYS A 27 10.39 -18.18 2.67
CA LYS A 27 11.34 -17.23 3.28
C LYS A 27 10.94 -15.79 2.98
N ALA A 28 11.16 -14.91 3.97
CA ALA A 28 10.97 -13.48 3.82
C ALA A 28 12.25 -12.72 4.16
N ASN A 29 12.71 -11.90 3.21
CA ASN A 29 13.82 -10.98 3.36
C ASN A 29 13.54 -9.75 2.51
N CYS A 30 13.60 -8.56 3.10
CA CYS A 30 13.19 -7.31 2.44
C CYS A 30 13.84 -7.02 1.10
N ARG A 31 14.92 -7.66 0.75
CA ARG A 31 15.63 -7.40 -0.50
C ARG A 31 15.58 -8.54 -1.50
N GLU A 32 15.43 -9.76 -1.05
CA GLU A 32 15.66 -10.92 -1.92
C GLU A 32 14.50 -11.90 -2.00
N ASN A 33 13.81 -12.15 -0.90
CA ASN A 33 12.84 -13.24 -0.79
C ASN A 33 11.53 -12.80 -0.17
N GLY A 34 10.51 -13.58 -0.40
CA GLY A 34 9.21 -13.40 0.19
C GLY A 34 8.30 -12.50 -0.63
N PHE A 35 7.13 -12.26 -0.10
CA PHE A 35 6.16 -11.33 -0.66
C PHE A 35 6.39 -9.95 -0.08
N HIS A 36 6.36 -8.92 -0.92
CA HIS A 36 6.62 -7.56 -0.50
C HIS A 36 5.35 -6.73 -0.52
N CYS A 37 5.19 -5.91 0.49
CA CYS A 37 4.12 -4.91 0.61
C CYS A 37 4.66 -3.69 1.33
N ALA A 38 3.82 -2.68 1.53
CA ALA A 38 4.21 -1.45 2.20
C ALA A 38 3.17 -1.05 3.23
N GLU A 39 3.61 -0.62 4.39
CA GLU A 39 2.73 -0.08 5.42
C GLU A 39 2.10 1.24 4.96
N ASP A 40 2.89 2.09 4.30
CA ASP A 40 2.40 3.34 3.71
C ASP A 40 1.82 3.08 2.32
N PRO A 41 0.53 3.39 2.09
CA PRO A 41 -0.09 3.17 0.78
C PRO A 41 0.66 3.81 -0.39
N LEU A 42 1.18 5.02 -0.22
CA LEU A 42 1.85 5.76 -1.29
C LEU A 42 3.25 5.24 -1.60
N ASP A 43 3.86 4.43 -0.73
CA ASP A 43 5.12 3.75 -1.06
C ASP A 43 4.95 2.72 -2.17
N CYS A 44 3.72 2.24 -2.42
CA CYS A 44 3.41 1.40 -3.58
C CYS A 44 3.76 2.09 -4.90
N LEU A 45 3.64 3.42 -4.96
CA LEU A 45 3.94 4.20 -6.16
C LEU A 45 5.44 4.27 -6.49
N SER A 46 6.30 3.93 -5.53
CA SER A 46 7.74 3.80 -5.77
C SER A 46 8.07 2.58 -6.64
N TYR A 47 7.22 1.57 -6.61
CA TYR A 47 7.41 0.31 -7.32
C TYR A 47 6.43 0.14 -8.48
N TYR A 48 5.24 0.69 -8.35
CA TYR A 48 4.15 0.62 -9.34
C TYR A 48 3.62 2.04 -9.58
N SER A 49 4.39 2.84 -10.33
CA SER A 49 4.13 4.27 -10.52
C SER A 49 3.04 4.57 -11.55
N SER A 50 2.77 3.65 -12.46
CA SER A 50 1.74 3.85 -13.49
C SER A 50 0.37 3.54 -12.93
N LEU A 51 -0.38 4.59 -12.59
CA LEU A 51 -1.74 4.47 -12.05
C LEU A 51 -2.71 3.76 -13.00
N GLU A 52 -2.49 3.87 -14.30
CA GLU A 52 -3.37 3.28 -15.32
C GLU A 52 -3.08 1.80 -15.58
N HIS A 53 -1.83 1.39 -15.36
CA HIS A 53 -1.35 0.04 -15.67
C HIS A 53 -1.02 -0.78 -14.42
N SER A 54 -1.42 -0.30 -13.25
CA SER A 54 -1.19 -0.97 -11.98
C SER A 54 -2.49 -1.16 -11.22
N GLU A 55 -2.50 -2.17 -10.37
CA GLU A 55 -3.59 -2.44 -9.43
C GLU A 55 -3.04 -2.32 -8.02
N TYR A 56 -3.83 -1.75 -7.11
CA TYR A 56 -3.43 -1.55 -5.72
C TYR A 56 -4.44 -2.23 -4.81
N TYR A 57 -3.93 -2.93 -3.80
CA TYR A 57 -4.76 -3.73 -2.90
C TYR A 57 -4.41 -3.49 -1.45
N ILE A 58 -5.42 -3.57 -0.58
CA ILE A 58 -5.20 -3.79 0.84
C ILE A 58 -4.85 -5.25 1.03
N VAL A 59 -3.80 -5.51 1.81
CA VAL A 59 -3.32 -6.85 2.12
C VAL A 59 -3.10 -7.00 3.62
N ASN A 60 -3.02 -8.23 4.09
CA ASN A 60 -2.57 -8.55 5.44
C ASN A 60 -1.28 -9.34 5.34
N ALA A 61 -0.21 -8.79 5.88
CA ALA A 61 1.09 -9.45 5.96
C ALA A 61 1.17 -10.28 7.25
N GLY A 62 1.60 -11.51 7.13
CA GLY A 62 1.71 -12.44 8.25
C GLY A 62 2.87 -13.41 8.08
N GLY A 63 2.91 -14.42 8.96
CA GLY A 63 4.03 -15.35 9.01
C GLY A 63 5.30 -14.66 9.50
N ASP A 64 6.43 -15.02 8.91
CA ASP A 64 7.70 -14.35 9.17
C ASP A 64 7.71 -13.00 8.46
N ILE A 65 8.02 -11.94 9.19
CA ILE A 65 7.99 -10.57 8.68
C ILE A 65 9.38 -9.96 8.87
N ASP A 66 9.88 -9.33 7.79
CA ASP A 66 11.10 -8.53 7.80
C ASP A 66 10.78 -7.11 7.32
N GLU A 67 11.10 -6.11 8.13
CA GLU A 67 10.82 -4.70 7.85
C GLU A 67 12.08 -3.98 7.37
N ASP A 68 11.92 -3.09 6.39
CA ASP A 68 13.01 -2.24 5.92
C ASP A 68 13.17 -1.03 6.85
N GLU A 69 14.41 -0.67 7.18
CA GLU A 69 14.72 0.47 8.05
C GLU A 69 14.53 1.83 7.37
N HIS A 70 14.53 1.86 6.04
CA HIS A 70 14.58 3.11 5.27
C HIS A 70 13.23 3.55 4.69
N ASP A 71 12.32 2.61 4.48
CA ASP A 71 10.96 2.89 4.00
C ASP A 71 9.94 2.01 4.72
N SER A 72 8.70 2.04 4.29
CA SER A 72 7.65 1.21 4.89
C SER A 72 7.54 -0.18 4.28
N LYS A 73 8.51 -0.59 3.46
CA LYS A 73 8.53 -1.89 2.79
C LYS A 73 8.65 -3.03 3.78
N ILE A 74 7.82 -4.03 3.58
CA ILE A 74 7.75 -5.23 4.41
C ILE A 74 7.89 -6.45 3.49
N ALA A 75 8.68 -7.43 3.91
CA ALA A 75 8.68 -8.77 3.34
C ALA A 75 7.99 -9.73 4.30
N CYS A 76 7.19 -10.64 3.77
CA CYS A 76 6.47 -11.61 4.58
C CYS A 76 6.36 -12.96 3.88
N THR A 77 6.09 -14.00 4.68
CA THR A 77 5.90 -15.37 4.17
C THR A 77 4.44 -15.69 3.90
N GLU A 78 3.53 -14.94 4.49
CA GLU A 78 2.09 -15.08 4.27
C GLU A 78 1.51 -13.72 3.89
N LEU A 79 0.81 -13.66 2.77
CA LEU A 79 0.17 -12.44 2.31
C LEU A 79 -1.25 -12.74 1.89
N THR A 80 -2.20 -12.15 2.62
CA THR A 80 -3.61 -12.27 2.28
C THR A 80 -4.05 -11.05 1.50
N VAL A 81 -4.48 -11.25 0.27
CA VAL A 81 -5.01 -10.19 -0.58
C VAL A 81 -6.48 -10.00 -0.22
N ILE A 82 -6.82 -8.81 0.25
CA ILE A 82 -8.13 -8.55 0.85
C ILE A 82 -9.06 -7.82 -0.11
N LYS A 83 -8.68 -6.64 -0.59
CA LYS A 83 -9.56 -5.76 -1.36
C LYS A 83 -8.78 -4.88 -2.31
N ARG A 84 -9.27 -4.75 -3.56
CA ARG A 84 -8.75 -3.79 -4.51
C ARG A 84 -9.17 -2.37 -4.13
N LEU A 85 -8.23 -1.44 -4.28
CA LEU A 85 -8.45 -0.01 -4.11
C LEU A 85 -8.53 0.70 -5.45
N THR A 86 -9.43 1.68 -5.56
CA THR A 86 -9.38 2.66 -6.65
C THR A 86 -8.21 3.61 -6.45
N LYS A 87 -7.87 4.42 -7.46
CA LYS A 87 -6.85 5.48 -7.32
C LYS A 87 -7.20 6.43 -6.19
N GLU A 88 -8.45 6.85 -6.13
CA GLU A 88 -8.95 7.76 -5.11
C GLU A 88 -8.83 7.14 -3.71
N GLU A 89 -9.18 5.88 -3.57
CA GLU A 89 -9.03 5.16 -2.30
C GLU A 89 -7.57 5.05 -1.88
N LEU A 90 -6.66 4.78 -2.82
CA LEU A 90 -5.22 4.72 -2.52
C LEU A 90 -4.71 6.05 -1.95
N PHE A 91 -5.06 7.17 -2.59
CA PHE A 91 -4.67 8.49 -2.10
C PHE A 91 -5.34 8.85 -0.78
N LEU A 92 -6.60 8.46 -0.60
CA LEU A 92 -7.32 8.66 0.64
C LEU A 92 -6.63 7.94 1.82
N HIS A 93 -6.28 6.67 1.61
CA HIS A 93 -5.52 5.89 2.60
C HIS A 93 -4.14 6.51 2.85
N GLY A 94 -3.50 7.05 1.81
CA GLY A 94 -2.22 7.75 1.94
C GLY A 94 -2.32 9.00 2.82
N LEU A 95 -3.37 9.79 2.64
CA LEU A 95 -3.61 10.98 3.48
C LEU A 95 -3.89 10.59 4.92
N ALA A 96 -4.66 9.54 5.15
CA ALA A 96 -4.91 9.02 6.50
C ALA A 96 -3.62 8.56 7.17
N TYR A 97 -2.75 7.87 6.43
CA TYR A 97 -1.45 7.45 6.94
C TYR A 97 -0.56 8.64 7.31
N MET A 98 -0.55 9.69 6.48
CA MET A 98 0.17 10.94 6.80
C MET A 98 -0.31 11.57 8.10
N ALA A 99 -1.63 11.63 8.31
CA ALA A 99 -2.22 12.18 9.52
C ALA A 99 -1.83 11.37 10.76
N ASP A 100 -1.73 10.05 10.63
CA ASP A 100 -1.35 9.17 11.73
C ASP A 100 0.16 9.15 12.00
N HIS A 101 0.97 9.61 11.05
CA HIS A 101 2.44 9.61 11.14
C HIS A 101 3.04 10.99 10.80
N PRO A 102 2.69 12.05 11.54
CA PRO A 102 3.04 13.42 11.17
C PRO A 102 4.53 13.73 11.26
N ARG A 103 5.30 12.90 11.96
CA ARG A 103 6.75 13.12 12.16
C ARG A 103 7.64 12.25 11.30
N ARG A 104 7.04 11.41 10.44
CA ARG A 104 7.83 10.56 9.57
C ARG A 104 8.56 11.37 8.51
N VAL A 105 9.85 11.05 8.30
CA VAL A 105 10.64 11.62 7.19
C VAL A 105 10.35 10.82 5.93
N TRP A 106 9.98 11.52 4.85
CA TRP A 106 9.60 10.92 3.59
C TRP A 106 10.73 11.00 2.57
N SER A 107 10.86 9.98 1.70
CA SER A 107 11.74 10.09 0.55
C SER A 107 11.20 11.14 -0.43
N SER A 108 12.07 11.69 -1.29
CA SER A 108 11.64 12.69 -2.27
C SER A 108 10.55 12.18 -3.22
N HIS A 109 10.61 10.90 -3.58
CA HIS A 109 9.60 10.28 -4.45
C HIS A 109 8.23 10.21 -3.76
N VAL A 110 8.21 9.76 -2.53
CA VAL A 110 6.97 9.68 -1.73
C VAL A 110 6.43 11.08 -1.46
N ALA A 111 7.30 12.05 -1.16
CA ALA A 111 6.89 13.43 -0.94
C ALA A 111 6.23 14.05 -2.18
N ALA A 112 6.72 13.76 -3.38
CA ALA A 112 6.11 14.21 -4.63
C ALA A 112 4.72 13.62 -4.83
N ASN A 113 4.54 12.33 -4.58
CA ASN A 113 3.24 11.66 -4.66
C ASN A 113 2.25 12.21 -3.63
N ARG A 114 2.72 12.52 -2.42
CA ARG A 114 1.90 13.13 -1.37
C ARG A 114 1.50 14.56 -1.73
N ALA A 115 2.40 15.33 -2.32
CA ALA A 115 2.09 16.67 -2.79
C ALA A 115 0.99 16.63 -3.86
N MET A 116 1.06 15.68 -4.79
CA MET A 116 0.01 15.44 -5.77
C MET A 116 -1.32 15.07 -5.11
N ALA A 117 -1.31 14.18 -4.12
CA ALA A 117 -2.49 13.81 -3.37
C ALA A 117 -3.10 15.00 -2.64
N ASN A 118 -2.28 15.81 -1.98
CA ASN A 118 -2.74 17.00 -1.26
C ASN A 118 -3.34 18.05 -2.19
N CYS A 119 -2.71 18.31 -3.34
CA CYS A 119 -3.17 19.33 -4.29
C CYS A 119 -4.36 18.86 -5.13
N GLY A 120 -4.34 17.60 -5.58
CA GLY A 120 -5.35 17.05 -6.47
C GLY A 120 -6.55 16.41 -5.78
N TYR A 121 -6.34 15.85 -4.61
CA TYR A 121 -7.34 15.02 -3.94
C TYR A 121 -7.75 15.49 -2.55
N ALA A 122 -7.14 16.53 -2.00
CA ALA A 122 -7.35 16.93 -0.61
C ALA A 122 -8.83 17.17 -0.27
N ALA A 123 -9.54 17.98 -1.07
CA ALA A 123 -10.94 18.29 -0.81
C ALA A 123 -11.84 17.05 -0.95
N VAL A 124 -11.63 16.27 -2.00
CA VAL A 124 -12.40 15.03 -2.27
C VAL A 124 -12.08 14.00 -1.20
N SER A 125 -10.80 13.83 -0.88
CA SER A 125 -10.36 12.86 0.12
C SER A 125 -10.89 13.18 1.51
N TYR A 126 -10.90 14.44 1.89
CA TYR A 126 -11.45 14.87 3.18
C TYR A 126 -12.95 14.55 3.28
N THR A 127 -13.71 14.86 2.26
CA THR A 127 -15.14 14.55 2.22
C THR A 127 -15.40 13.06 2.28
N HIS A 128 -14.64 12.27 1.51
CA HIS A 128 -14.72 10.81 1.50
C HIS A 128 -14.34 10.21 2.84
N LEU A 129 -13.26 10.69 3.45
CA LEU A 129 -12.79 10.20 4.74
C LEU A 129 -13.84 10.41 5.83
N ARG A 130 -14.49 11.56 5.86
CA ARG A 130 -15.58 11.82 6.81
C ARG A 130 -16.78 10.90 6.58
N ALA A 131 -17.15 10.64 5.34
CA ALA A 131 -18.22 9.70 5.02
C ALA A 131 -17.89 8.29 5.51
N HIS A 132 -16.65 7.84 5.29
CA HIS A 132 -16.18 6.54 5.77
C HIS A 132 -16.14 6.44 7.30
N GLU A 133 -15.73 7.48 7.99
CA GLU A 133 -15.76 7.52 9.46
C GLU A 133 -17.16 7.32 10.01
N THR A 134 -18.18 7.90 9.35
CA THR A 134 -19.56 7.74 9.79
C THR A 134 -20.18 6.38 9.43
N ASP A 135 -19.76 5.79 8.31
CA ASP A 135 -20.40 4.60 7.75
C ASP A 135 -19.60 3.31 7.95
N SER A 136 -18.27 3.38 7.85
CA SER A 136 -17.40 2.21 7.73
C SER A 136 -16.54 1.94 8.95
N TYR A 137 -16.20 2.95 9.69
CA TYR A 137 -15.33 2.83 10.86
C TYR A 137 -16.10 2.74 12.18
N LEU A 138 -17.38 2.77 12.06
CA LEU A 138 -18.29 2.53 13.18
C LEU A 138 -18.88 1.10 13.16
#